data_c7f179ae439517b218b42df47eccfd09
#
_entry.id   c7f179ae439517b218b42df47eccfd09
#
_cell.length_a   1.000
_cell.length_b   1.000
_cell.length_c   1.000
_cell.angle_alpha   90.00
_cell.angle_beta   90.00
_cell.angle_gamma   90.00
#
_symmetry.space_group_name_H-M   'P 1'
#
loop_
_entity.id
_entity.type
_entity.pdbx_description
1 polymer ?
#
loop_
_entity_poly.entity_id
_entity_poly.type
_entity_poly.pdbx_seq_one_letter_code
_entity_poly.pdbx_strand_id
1 'polypeptide(L)'
;MKRIGQISGWCINRISKFFGNIPSFFIRMFVPVRKGTVMCWSYDFKQYSCNPRYLTEYLLENNPELKIYWVFKNIPASGIDSRIRCIRFHSWEYYKIANTAEFLITNCRTDSYRYYWKKRPGQKYMMLWHGGV
;
A
#
# COMPACT_ATOMS: atom_id res chain seq x y z
N MET A 1 -6.29 -26.55 -26.19
CA MET A 1 -5.16 -26.28 -25.26
C MET A 1 -5.12 -24.87 -24.66
N LYS A 2 -5.72 -23.85 -25.25
CA LYS A 2 -5.72 -22.49 -24.68
C LYS A 2 -6.66 -22.25 -23.48
N ARG A 3 -7.61 -23.14 -23.18
CA ARG A 3 -8.56 -22.95 -22.07
C ARG A 3 -8.05 -23.37 -20.69
N ILE A 4 -7.07 -24.24 -20.60
CA ILE A 4 -6.54 -24.75 -19.31
C ILE A 4 -5.68 -23.67 -18.62
N GLY A 5 -4.93 -22.88 -19.37
CA GLY A 5 -4.11 -21.79 -18.82
C GLY A 5 -4.90 -20.63 -18.24
N GLN A 6 -6.08 -20.33 -18.77
CA GLN A 6 -6.96 -19.29 -18.27
C GLN A 6 -7.66 -19.66 -16.95
N ILE A 7 -8.02 -20.95 -16.79
CA ILE A 7 -8.67 -21.45 -15.57
C ILE A 7 -7.68 -21.49 -14.41
N SER A 8 -6.43 -21.85 -14.66
CA SER A 8 -5.39 -21.87 -13.60
C SER A 8 -5.07 -20.46 -13.08
N GLY A 9 -4.97 -19.47 -13.96
CA GLY A 9 -4.73 -18.07 -13.56
C GLY A 9 -5.89 -17.48 -12.75
N TRP A 10 -7.13 -17.81 -13.10
CA TRP A 10 -8.32 -17.35 -12.39
C TRP A 10 -8.44 -18.00 -10.99
N CYS A 11 -8.17 -19.31 -10.88
CA CYS A 11 -8.14 -20.02 -9.61
C CYS A 11 -7.03 -19.53 -8.69
N ILE A 12 -5.83 -19.28 -9.21
CA ILE A 12 -4.69 -18.76 -8.45
C ILE A 12 -5.00 -17.36 -7.92
N ASN A 13 -5.58 -16.49 -8.73
CA ASN A 13 -6.00 -15.14 -8.30
C ASN A 13 -7.10 -15.19 -7.22
N ARG A 14 -8.01 -16.14 -7.28
CA ARG A 14 -9.09 -16.26 -6.31
C ARG A 14 -8.59 -16.86 -4.99
N ILE A 15 -7.66 -17.79 -5.04
CA ILE A 15 -7.00 -18.40 -3.87
C ILE A 15 -6.11 -17.36 -3.19
N SER A 16 -5.29 -16.63 -3.92
CA SER A 16 -4.44 -15.57 -3.36
C SER A 16 -5.25 -14.43 -2.73
N LYS A 17 -6.41 -14.11 -3.32
CA LYS A 17 -7.37 -13.15 -2.76
C LYS A 17 -7.97 -13.62 -1.44
N PHE A 18 -8.32 -14.88 -1.34
CA PHE A 18 -8.84 -15.48 -0.13
C PHE A 18 -7.78 -15.46 0.98
N PHE A 19 -6.56 -15.92 0.70
CA PHE A 19 -5.46 -15.90 1.68
C PHE A 19 -5.00 -14.50 2.06
N GLY A 20 -5.04 -13.52 1.15
CA GLY A 20 -4.73 -12.11 1.45
C GLY A 20 -5.79 -11.43 2.34
N ASN A 21 -7.04 -11.85 2.27
CA ASN A 21 -8.11 -11.30 3.08
C ASN A 21 -8.12 -11.82 4.53
N ILE A 22 -7.56 -13.00 4.79
CA ILE A 22 -7.51 -13.59 6.14
C ILE A 22 -6.67 -12.73 7.09
N PRO A 23 -5.41 -12.37 6.79
CA PRO A 23 -4.64 -11.47 7.63
C PRO A 23 -5.34 -10.14 7.87
N SER A 24 -5.88 -9.54 6.81
CA SER A 24 -6.59 -8.27 6.91
C SER A 24 -7.80 -8.34 7.83
N PHE A 25 -8.58 -9.41 7.77
CA PHE A 25 -9.72 -9.62 8.64
C PHE A 25 -9.33 -9.63 10.13
N PHE A 26 -8.32 -10.41 10.50
CA PHE A 26 -7.84 -10.49 11.88
C PHE A 26 -7.23 -9.16 12.36
N ILE A 27 -6.42 -8.52 11.54
CA ILE A 27 -5.85 -7.21 11.87
C ILE A 27 -6.95 -6.19 12.12
N ARG A 28 -7.96 -6.13 11.27
CA ARG A 28 -9.08 -5.19 11.41
C ARG A 28 -9.92 -5.44 12.65
N MET A 29 -10.02 -6.69 13.08
CA MET A 29 -10.79 -7.05 14.29
C MET A 29 -10.05 -6.64 15.57
N PHE A 30 -8.73 -6.79 15.64
CA PHE A 30 -7.95 -6.64 16.87
C PHE A 30 -7.07 -5.39 16.92
N VAL A 31 -6.77 -4.77 15.79
CA VAL A 31 -5.84 -3.63 15.74
C VAL A 31 -6.58 -2.38 15.25
N PRO A 32 -6.61 -1.30 16.05
CA PRO A 32 -7.21 -0.04 15.63
C PRO A 32 -6.36 0.70 14.61
N VAL A 33 -6.96 1.69 13.95
CA VAL A 33 -6.23 2.65 13.12
C VAL A 33 -5.27 3.45 13.98
N ARG A 34 -4.02 3.57 13.54
CA ARG A 34 -2.95 4.24 14.26
C ARG A 34 -2.77 5.65 13.74
N LYS A 35 -3.05 6.64 14.58
CA LYS A 35 -2.85 8.05 14.25
C LYS A 35 -1.37 8.32 13.94
N GLY A 36 -1.13 9.23 13.00
CA GLY A 36 0.21 9.61 12.59
C GLY A 36 0.96 8.57 11.75
N THR A 37 0.29 7.52 11.29
CA THR A 37 0.88 6.51 10.41
C THR A 37 0.43 6.75 8.98
N VAL A 38 1.39 6.86 8.07
CA VAL A 38 1.21 7.15 6.65
C VAL A 38 1.73 5.99 5.81
N MET A 39 0.93 5.48 4.91
CA MET A 39 1.35 4.50 3.91
C MET A 39 1.29 5.13 2.52
N CYS A 40 2.41 5.07 1.81
CA CYS A 40 2.56 5.64 0.48
C CYS A 40 2.93 4.57 -0.54
N TRP A 41 2.50 4.76 -1.78
CA TRP A 41 2.97 4.01 -2.94
C TRP A 41 2.71 4.80 -4.22
N SER A 42 3.47 4.49 -5.26
CA SER A 42 3.27 5.06 -6.58
C SER A 42 3.41 4.01 -7.68
N TYR A 43 2.73 4.24 -8.81
CA TYR A 43 2.77 3.39 -10.00
C TYR A 43 2.69 1.89 -9.69
N ASP A 44 1.65 1.49 -8.97
CA ASP A 44 1.38 0.09 -8.64
C ASP A 44 2.53 -0.58 -7.87
N PHE A 45 3.06 0.12 -6.88
CA PHE A 45 4.15 -0.31 -5.99
C PHE A 45 5.53 -0.49 -6.66
N LYS A 46 5.72 0.10 -7.83
CA LYS A 46 6.96 -0.09 -8.60
C LYS A 46 8.03 0.95 -8.34
N GLN A 47 7.64 2.18 -7.94
CA GLN A 47 8.55 3.32 -7.93
C GLN A 47 8.42 4.17 -6.66
N TYR A 48 9.50 4.86 -6.34
CA TYR A 48 9.51 6.00 -5.42
C TYR A 48 9.56 7.28 -6.24
N SER A 49 8.40 7.82 -6.59
CA SER A 49 8.33 8.92 -7.57
C SER A 49 7.03 9.71 -7.50
N CYS A 50 6.96 10.75 -8.32
CA CYS A 50 5.79 11.57 -8.56
C CYS A 50 5.27 12.31 -7.31
N ASN A 51 4.02 12.75 -7.33
CA ASN A 51 3.41 13.53 -6.26
C ASN A 51 3.48 12.87 -4.87
N PRO A 52 3.27 11.56 -4.71
CA PRO A 52 3.45 10.92 -3.40
C PRO A 52 4.87 11.05 -2.84
N ARG A 53 5.90 11.01 -3.68
CA ARG A 53 7.29 11.24 -3.26
C ARG A 53 7.49 12.65 -2.73
N TYR A 54 7.10 13.67 -3.49
CA TYR A 54 7.27 15.06 -3.08
C TYR A 54 6.49 15.39 -1.81
N LEU A 55 5.27 14.87 -1.69
CA LEU A 55 4.50 15.01 -0.46
C LEU A 55 5.19 14.32 0.72
N THR A 56 5.74 13.12 0.52
CA THR A 56 6.48 12.40 1.56
C THR A 56 7.71 13.18 2.02
N GLU A 57 8.49 13.71 1.09
CA GLU A 57 9.67 14.54 1.39
C GLU A 57 9.26 15.80 2.18
N TYR A 58 8.18 16.47 1.79
CA TYR A 58 7.63 17.59 2.54
C TYR A 58 7.20 17.20 3.96
N LEU A 59 6.51 16.08 4.12
CA LEU A 59 6.05 15.60 5.43
C LEU A 59 7.23 15.24 6.35
N LEU A 60 8.30 14.67 5.84
CA LEU A 60 9.49 14.35 6.62
C LEU A 60 10.13 15.61 7.24
N GLU A 61 10.11 16.72 6.53
CA GLU A 61 10.70 17.98 7.01
C GLU A 61 9.76 18.77 7.93
N ASN A 62 8.45 18.72 7.70
CA ASN A 62 7.49 19.55 8.41
C ASN A 62 6.69 18.81 9.48
N ASN A 63 6.64 17.49 9.44
CA ASN A 63 5.89 16.64 10.36
C ASN A 63 6.74 15.43 10.82
N PRO A 64 7.84 15.64 11.54
CA PRO A 64 8.77 14.57 11.89
C PRO A 64 8.19 13.51 12.84
N GLU A 65 7.04 13.79 13.45
CA GLU A 65 6.30 12.85 14.29
C GLU A 65 5.59 11.76 13.49
N LEU A 66 5.39 11.93 12.19
CA LEU A 66 4.71 10.96 11.34
C LEU A 66 5.59 9.73 11.07
N LYS A 67 4.98 8.57 11.13
CA LYS A 67 5.60 7.30 10.75
C LYS A 67 5.24 6.98 9.31
N ILE A 68 6.21 7.12 8.42
CA ILE A 68 5.99 6.97 6.97
C ILE A 68 6.52 5.62 6.49
N TYR A 69 5.63 4.88 5.84
CA TYR A 69 5.91 3.60 5.21
C TYR A 69 5.73 3.73 3.70
N TRP A 70 6.68 3.23 2.95
CA TRP A 70 6.58 3.16 1.49
C TRP A 70 6.56 1.72 1.03
N VAL A 71 5.55 1.38 0.22
CA VAL A 71 5.34 0.01 -0.25
C VAL A 71 5.95 -0.19 -1.63
N PHE A 72 6.71 -1.27 -1.77
CA PHE A 72 7.34 -1.67 -3.02
C PHE A 72 7.07 -3.14 -3.35
N LYS A 73 6.93 -3.45 -4.63
CA LYS A 73 7.05 -4.84 -5.13
C LYS A 73 8.48 -5.34 -4.98
N ASN A 74 9.45 -4.49 -5.33
CA ASN A 74 10.88 -4.73 -5.15
C ASN A 74 11.48 -3.51 -4.45
N ILE A 75 11.97 -3.71 -3.24
CA ILE A 75 12.55 -2.62 -2.44
C ILE A 75 13.87 -2.19 -3.09
N PRO A 76 14.06 -0.89 -3.44
CA PRO A 76 15.31 -0.42 -3.99
C PRO A 76 16.45 -0.52 -2.97
N ALA A 77 17.66 -0.77 -3.47
CA ALA A 77 18.85 -0.90 -2.63
C ALA A 77 19.31 0.44 -2.02
N SER A 78 18.96 1.57 -2.65
CA SER A 78 19.38 2.91 -2.23
C SER A 78 18.43 3.99 -2.77
N GLY A 79 18.66 5.24 -2.39
CA GLY A 79 17.90 6.39 -2.89
C GLY A 79 16.64 6.72 -2.10
N ILE A 80 16.39 6.06 -0.97
CA ILE A 80 15.26 6.33 -0.07
C ILE A 80 15.78 6.90 1.24
N ASP A 81 15.16 7.97 1.73
CA ASP A 81 15.49 8.57 3.03
C ASP A 81 15.33 7.52 4.16
N SER A 82 16.30 7.47 5.06
CA SER A 82 16.33 6.49 6.17
C SER A 82 15.15 6.61 7.15
N ARG A 83 14.49 7.74 7.19
CA ARG A 83 13.28 7.98 7.99
C ARG A 83 12.03 7.31 7.43
N ILE A 84 12.08 6.89 6.14
CA ILE A 84 11.02 6.14 5.47
C ILE A 84 11.27 4.65 5.66
N ARG A 85 10.29 3.95 6.19
CA ARG A 85 10.34 2.49 6.29
C ARG A 85 9.81 1.86 5.01
N CYS A 86 10.69 1.21 4.27
CA CYS A 86 10.31 0.47 3.07
C CYS A 86 9.74 -0.90 3.43
N ILE A 87 8.56 -1.22 2.92
CA ILE A 87 7.91 -2.50 3.14
C ILE A 87 7.57 -3.17 1.81
N ARG A 88 7.60 -4.49 1.81
CA ARG A 88 7.33 -5.26 0.60
C ARG A 88 5.84 -5.51 0.43
N PHE A 89 5.34 -5.31 -0.79
CA PHE A 89 3.98 -5.66 -1.17
C PHE A 89 3.69 -7.15 -0.89
N HIS A 90 2.51 -7.46 -0.36
CA HIS A 90 2.10 -8.79 0.10
C HIS A 90 2.86 -9.37 1.31
N SER A 91 3.72 -8.61 1.96
CA SER A 91 4.30 -9.03 3.25
C SER A 91 3.27 -8.92 4.38
N TRP A 92 3.53 -9.58 5.51
CA TRP A 92 2.72 -9.41 6.72
C TRP A 92 2.67 -7.94 7.17
N GLU A 93 3.78 -7.27 7.10
CA GLU A 93 3.88 -5.84 7.44
C GLU A 93 3.03 -4.97 6.53
N TYR A 94 2.99 -5.28 5.23
CA TYR A 94 2.08 -4.61 4.29
C TYR A 94 0.62 -4.71 4.72
N TYR A 95 0.13 -5.90 5.03
CA TYR A 95 -1.25 -6.08 5.47
C TYR A 95 -1.55 -5.35 6.78
N LYS A 96 -0.60 -5.38 7.71
CA LYS A 96 -0.71 -4.66 8.98
C LYS A 96 -0.81 -3.16 8.76
N ILE A 97 0.09 -2.57 7.99
CA ILE A 97 0.12 -1.13 7.74
C ILE A 97 -1.05 -0.68 6.87
N ALA A 98 -1.39 -1.41 5.82
CA ALA A 98 -2.53 -1.09 4.97
C ALA A 98 -3.86 -1.03 5.73
N ASN A 99 -4.03 -1.85 6.76
CA ASN A 99 -5.24 -1.88 7.58
C ASN A 99 -5.18 -0.98 8.82
N THR A 100 -4.05 -0.40 9.15
CA THR A 100 -3.89 0.41 10.38
C THR A 100 -3.38 1.82 10.14
N ALA A 101 -2.83 2.15 8.99
CA ALA A 101 -2.39 3.50 8.67
C ALA A 101 -3.57 4.48 8.64
N GLU A 102 -3.37 5.64 9.22
CA GLU A 102 -4.37 6.72 9.18
C GLU A 102 -4.49 7.30 7.76
N PHE A 103 -3.36 7.49 7.08
CA PHE A 103 -3.31 8.05 5.73
C PHE A 103 -2.80 7.02 4.72
N LEU A 104 -3.49 6.92 3.61
CA LEU A 104 -3.15 6.07 2.47
C LEU A 104 -2.98 6.98 1.25
N ILE A 105 -1.76 7.11 0.75
CA ILE A 105 -1.40 8.10 -0.28
C ILE A 105 -0.85 7.40 -1.51
N THR A 106 -1.43 7.68 -2.66
CA THR A 106 -1.00 7.12 -3.95
C THR A 106 -1.25 8.07 -5.11
N ASN A 107 -0.65 7.80 -6.25
CA ASN A 107 -0.92 8.50 -7.50
C ASN A 107 -1.69 7.63 -8.53
N CYS A 108 -2.07 6.43 -8.16
CA CYS A 108 -2.78 5.54 -9.06
C CYS A 108 -4.09 5.02 -8.46
N ARG A 109 -5.03 4.70 -9.33
CA ARG A 109 -6.32 4.15 -8.92
C ARG A 109 -6.12 2.82 -8.21
N THR A 110 -6.80 2.66 -7.09
CA THR A 110 -6.76 1.47 -6.27
C THR A 110 -8.06 0.70 -6.38
N ASP A 111 -8.01 -0.48 -6.97
CA ASP A 111 -9.13 -1.40 -6.96
C ASP A 111 -9.01 -2.30 -5.73
N SER A 112 -10.01 -2.27 -4.86
CA SER A 112 -9.99 -2.95 -3.56
C SER A 112 -9.74 -4.45 -3.66
N TYR A 113 -10.17 -5.10 -4.74
CA TYR A 113 -9.92 -6.53 -4.97
C TYR A 113 -8.48 -6.82 -5.42
N ARG A 114 -7.75 -5.83 -5.95
CA ARG A 114 -6.38 -5.99 -6.42
C ARG A 114 -5.37 -5.93 -5.28
N TYR A 115 -5.66 -5.12 -4.25
CA TYR A 115 -4.74 -4.87 -3.14
C TYR A 115 -5.13 -5.56 -1.84
N TYR A 116 -6.20 -6.35 -1.85
CA TYR A 116 -6.64 -7.20 -0.73
C TYR A 116 -6.95 -6.45 0.57
N TRP A 117 -7.38 -5.19 0.48
CA TRP A 117 -7.84 -4.43 1.62
C TRP A 117 -8.97 -3.47 1.24
N LYS A 118 -9.74 -3.06 2.23
CA LYS A 118 -10.75 -2.01 2.12
C LYS A 118 -10.47 -0.92 3.14
N LYS A 119 -10.65 0.33 2.74
CA LYS A 119 -10.55 1.47 3.63
C LYS A 119 -11.47 1.30 4.85
N ARG A 120 -10.93 1.52 6.05
CA ARG A 120 -11.68 1.49 7.32
C ARG A 120 -12.17 2.87 7.71
N PRO A 121 -13.23 2.96 8.57
CA PRO A 121 -13.51 4.20 9.28
C PRO A 121 -12.26 4.68 10.05
N GLY A 122 -11.93 5.96 9.92
CA GLY A 122 -10.71 6.53 10.50
C GLY A 122 -9.49 6.54 9.58
N GLN A 123 -9.50 5.78 8.49
CA GLN A 123 -8.48 5.89 7.44
C GLN A 123 -8.86 6.96 6.41
N LYS A 124 -7.90 7.75 6.00
CA LYS A 124 -8.04 8.77 4.96
C LYS A 124 -7.27 8.34 3.72
N TYR A 125 -7.98 8.13 2.63
CA TYR A 125 -7.39 7.77 1.33
C TYR A 125 -7.20 9.04 0.49
N MET A 126 -5.99 9.24 0.01
CA MET A 126 -5.63 10.39 -0.82
C MET A 126 -5.01 9.92 -2.12
N MET A 127 -5.69 10.16 -3.21
CA MET A 127 -5.17 9.93 -4.55
C MET A 127 -4.63 11.23 -5.13
N LEU A 128 -3.33 11.32 -5.27
CA LEU A 128 -2.64 12.45 -5.88
C LEU A 128 -2.53 12.20 -7.37
N TRP A 129 -3.36 12.88 -8.15
CA TRP A 129 -3.36 12.74 -9.60
C TRP A 129 -1.97 12.99 -10.20
N HIS A 130 -1.47 12.08 -11.02
CA HIS A 130 -0.32 12.37 -11.85
C HIS A 130 -0.83 13.13 -13.06
N GLY A 131 -0.33 14.34 -13.29
CA GLY A 131 -0.69 15.15 -14.45
C GLY A 131 -0.56 14.31 -15.72
N GLY A 132 -1.67 13.97 -16.31
CA GLY A 132 -1.69 13.26 -17.57
C GLY A 132 -1.10 14.15 -18.66
N VAL A 133 -0.19 13.62 -19.35
CA VAL A 133 0.22 14.17 -20.62
C VAL A 133 -0.72 13.68 -21.69
#